data_56a3ef7f815dd6deeb877a4344aa65bc
#
_entry.id   56a3ef7f815dd6deeb877a4344aa65bc
#
_cell.length_a   1.000
_cell.length_b   1.000
_cell.length_c   1.000
_cell.angle_alpha   90.00
_cell.angle_beta   90.00
_cell.angle_gamma   90.00
#
_symmetry.space_group_name_H-M   'P 1'
#
loop_
_entity.id
_entity.type
_entity.pdbx_description
1 polymer ?
#
loop_
_entity_poly.entity_id
_entity_poly.type
_entity_poly.pdbx_seq_one_letter_code
_entity_poly.pdbx_strand_id
1 'polypeptide(L)' 'MRLKKLREERKISQLKLAMDLDLNQNSVSRYENGQRQADYALLIKFADYFNVSIDYLLERTDNPKTNY' A
#
# COMPACT_ATOMS: atom_id res chain seq x y z
N MET A 1 1.26 4.47 -7.06
CA MET A 1 0.48 3.29 -6.61
C MET A 1 -0.76 3.73 -5.81
N ARG A 2 -1.68 2.81 -5.59
CA ARG A 2 -2.95 3.12 -4.92
C ARG A 2 -2.90 3.11 -3.40
N LEU A 3 -1.73 3.18 -2.81
CA LEU A 3 -1.55 3.04 -1.37
C LEU A 3 -2.36 4.08 -0.58
N LYS A 4 -2.23 5.35 -0.95
CA LYS A 4 -2.95 6.42 -0.28
C LYS A 4 -4.47 6.26 -0.42
N LYS A 5 -4.92 5.93 -1.62
CA LYS A 5 -6.35 5.71 -1.89
C LYS A 5 -6.92 4.58 -1.04
N LEU A 6 -6.21 3.44 -1.01
CA LEU A 6 -6.64 2.29 -0.21
C LEU A 6 -6.70 2.64 1.28
N ARG A 7 -5.69 3.35 1.76
CA ARG A 7 -5.64 3.78 3.16
C ARG A 7 -6.82 4.70 3.49
N GLU A 8 -7.06 5.69 2.64
CA GLU A 8 -8.14 6.65 2.86
C GLU A 8 -9.53 5.99 2.79
N GLU A 9 -9.71 5.03 1.89
CA GLU A 9 -10.96 4.26 1.81
C GLU A 9 -11.24 3.49 3.09
N ARG A 10 -10.20 3.03 3.78
CA ARG A 10 -10.31 2.34 5.07
C ARG A 10 -10.35 3.31 6.25
N LYS A 11 -10.24 4.62 6.01
CA LYS A 11 -10.25 5.67 7.04
C LYS A 11 -9.20 5.47 8.10
N ILE A 12 -8.01 5.01 7.70
CA ILE A 12 -6.87 4.85 8.61
C ILE A 12 -5.82 5.91 8.30
N SER A 13 -5.08 6.31 9.34
CA SER A 13 -4.03 7.32 9.21
C SER A 13 -2.75 6.68 8.66
N GLN A 14 -1.83 7.53 8.17
CA GLN A 14 -0.48 7.09 7.83
C GLN A 14 0.23 6.44 9.01
N LEU A 15 0.04 7.01 10.21
CA LEU A 15 0.65 6.47 11.42
C LEU A 15 0.13 5.07 11.73
N LYS A 16 -1.17 4.85 11.59
CA LYS A 16 -1.79 3.54 11.82
C LYS A 16 -1.21 2.50 10.86
N LEU A 17 -1.14 2.83 9.58
CA LEU A 17 -0.58 1.93 8.57
C LEU A 17 0.89 1.63 8.88
N ALA A 18 1.67 2.65 9.23
CA ALA A 18 3.07 2.49 9.56
C ALA A 18 3.25 1.56 10.77
N MET A 19 2.46 1.74 11.82
CA MET A 19 2.52 0.91 13.01
C MET A 19 2.18 -0.54 12.71
N ASP A 20 1.13 -0.76 11.91
CA ASP A 20 0.67 -2.12 11.57
C ASP A 20 1.70 -2.88 10.72
N LEU A 21 2.50 -2.16 9.93
CA LEU A 21 3.50 -2.76 9.03
C LEU A 21 4.94 -2.61 9.55
N ASP A 22 5.10 -2.12 10.78
CA ASP A 22 6.41 -1.91 11.39
C ASP A 22 7.31 -0.98 10.55
N LEU A 23 6.71 0.11 10.07
CA LEU A 23 7.38 1.16 9.31
C LEU A 23 7.29 2.47 10.07
N ASN A 24 8.11 3.47 9.70
CA ASN A 24 7.87 4.79 10.23
C ASN A 24 6.93 5.58 9.29
N GLN A 25 6.25 6.58 9.86
CA GLN A 25 5.25 7.36 9.15
C GLN A 25 5.85 8.10 7.95
N ASN A 26 7.08 8.59 8.06
CA ASN A 26 7.73 9.29 6.97
C ASN A 26 7.94 8.39 5.75
N SER A 27 8.26 7.12 5.99
CA SER A 27 8.40 6.13 4.91
C SER A 27 7.07 5.92 4.18
N VAL A 28 5.97 5.78 4.92
CA VAL A 28 4.65 5.64 4.32
C VAL A 28 4.33 6.85 3.45
N SER A 29 4.57 8.06 3.96
CA SER A 29 4.33 9.29 3.22
C SER A 29 5.13 9.33 1.91
N ARG A 30 6.40 8.93 1.95
CA ARG A 30 7.24 8.89 0.75
C ARG A 30 6.75 7.90 -0.29
N TYR A 31 6.32 6.71 0.14
CA TYR A 31 5.74 5.72 -0.77
C TYR A 31 4.45 6.25 -1.39
N GLU A 32 3.59 6.90 -0.61
CA GLU A 32 2.33 7.46 -1.13
C GLU A 32 2.55 8.58 -2.14
N ASN A 33 3.59 9.38 -1.93
CA ASN A 33 3.89 10.54 -2.78
C ASN A 33 4.80 10.19 -3.98
N GLY A 34 5.19 8.93 -4.13
CA GLY A 34 6.06 8.51 -5.22
C GLY A 34 7.52 8.93 -5.06
N GLN A 35 7.92 9.40 -3.88
CA GLN A 35 9.29 9.82 -3.60
C GLN A 35 10.23 8.65 -3.33
N ARG A 36 9.69 7.47 -3.09
CA ARG A 36 10.44 6.27 -2.79
C ARG A 36 9.70 5.06 -3.34
N GLN A 37 10.44 4.12 -3.94
CA GLN A 37 9.87 2.86 -4.41
C GLN A 37 9.99 1.80 -3.33
N ALA A 38 8.90 1.06 -3.13
CA ALA A 38 8.88 -0.09 -2.23
C ALA A 38 9.53 -1.29 -2.93
N ASP A 39 10.28 -2.08 -2.16
CA ASP A 39 10.80 -3.35 -2.67
C ASP A 39 9.68 -4.39 -2.74
N TYR A 40 9.99 -5.58 -3.30
CA TYR A 40 8.98 -6.62 -3.48
C TYR A 40 8.35 -7.05 -2.16
N ALA A 41 9.15 -7.23 -1.13
CA ALA A 41 8.65 -7.67 0.18
C ALA A 41 7.63 -6.67 0.73
N LEU A 42 7.92 -5.38 0.59
CA LEU A 42 7.03 -4.33 1.08
C LEU A 42 5.78 -4.20 0.23
N LEU A 43 5.90 -4.35 -1.10
CA LEU A 43 4.73 -4.35 -1.98
C LEU A 43 3.77 -5.48 -1.63
N ILE A 44 4.30 -6.66 -1.33
CA ILE A 44 3.50 -7.80 -0.88
C ILE A 44 2.80 -7.48 0.44
N LYS A 45 3.50 -6.87 1.39
CA LYS A 45 2.91 -6.48 2.67
C LYS A 45 1.76 -5.49 2.49
N PHE A 46 1.93 -4.49 1.63
CA PHE A 46 0.86 -3.54 1.34
C PHE A 46 -0.34 -4.22 0.70
N ALA A 47 -0.11 -5.05 -0.32
CA ALA A 47 -1.18 -5.76 -1.01
C ALA A 47 -1.93 -6.69 -0.05
N ASP A 48 -1.21 -7.44 0.78
CA ASP A 48 -1.82 -8.34 1.76
C ASP A 48 -2.60 -7.56 2.82
N TYR A 49 -2.06 -6.45 3.29
CA TYR A 49 -2.72 -5.63 4.29
C TYR A 49 -4.09 -5.16 3.81
N PHE A 50 -4.17 -4.73 2.56
CA PHE A 50 -5.42 -4.24 1.97
C PHE A 50 -6.22 -5.33 1.25
N ASN A 51 -5.71 -6.56 1.23
CA ASN A 51 -6.35 -7.69 0.58
C ASN A 51 -6.66 -7.43 -0.91
N VAL A 52 -5.67 -6.91 -1.62
CA VAL A 52 -5.76 -6.66 -3.05
C VAL A 52 -4.57 -7.28 -3.76
N SER A 53 -4.65 -7.40 -5.09
CA SER A 53 -3.51 -7.86 -5.88
C SER A 53 -2.43 -6.78 -5.96
N ILE A 54 -1.19 -7.20 -6.21
CA ILE A 54 -0.09 -6.26 -6.47
C ILE A 54 -0.39 -5.44 -7.73
N ASP A 55 -0.97 -6.06 -8.75
CA ASP A 55 -1.35 -5.36 -9.98
C ASP A 55 -2.33 -4.22 -9.68
N TYR A 56 -3.31 -4.45 -8.82
CA TYR A 56 -4.23 -3.39 -8.42
C TYR A 56 -3.52 -2.29 -7.64
N LEU A 57 -2.65 -2.66 -6.71
CA LEU A 57 -1.87 -1.70 -5.92
C LEU A 57 -1.01 -0.81 -6.84
N LEU A 58 -0.42 -1.40 -7.88
CA LEU A 58 0.44 -0.69 -8.83
C LEU A 58 -0.32 -0.02 -9.98
N GLU A 59 -1.65 -0.02 -9.93
CA GLU A 59 -2.52 0.61 -10.93
C GLU A 59 -2.45 -0.03 -12.31
N ARG A 60 -2.09 -1.31 -12.38
CA ARG A 60 -2.03 -2.06 -13.63
C ARG A 60 -3.37 -2.68 -14.01
N THR A 61 -4.29 -2.75 -13.08
CA THR A 61 -5.65 -3.28 -13.29
C THR A 61 -6.62 -2.53 -12.38
N ASP A 62 -7.88 -2.49 -12.75
CA ASP A 62 -8.97 -1.97 -11.91
C ASP A 62 -9.64 -3.06 -11.09
N ASN A 63 -9.23 -4.32 -11.27
CA ASN A 63 -9.77 -5.44 -10.52
C ASN A 63 -8.89 -5.72 -9.29
N PRO A 64 -9.40 -5.55 -8.05
CA PRO A 64 -8.59 -5.75 -6.86
C PRO A 64 -8.31 -7.21 -6.52
N LYS A 65 -8.96 -8.16 -7.18
CA LYS A 65 -8.80 -9.58 -6.85
C LYS A 65 -7.42 -10.09 -7.19
N THR A 66 -6.88 -10.94 -6.31
CA THR A 66 -5.63 -11.65 -6.59
C THR A 66 -5.85 -12.74 -7.63
N ASN A 67 -4.82 -12.98 -8.45
CA ASN A 67 -4.86 -13.99 -9.52
C ASN A 67 -4.05 -15.23 -9.09
N TYR A 68 -4.58 -15.95 -8.16
CA TYR A 68 -3.98 -17.24 -7.78
C TYR A 68 -4.80 -18.38 -8.38
#